data_e0fc42ca23c3715dcad84dcfc3164dd5
#
_entry.id   e0fc42ca23c3715dcad84dcfc3164dd5
#
_cell.length_a   1.000
_cell.length_b   1.000
_cell.length_c   1.000
_cell.angle_alpha   90.00
_cell.angle_beta   90.00
_cell.angle_gamma   90.00
#
_symmetry.space_group_name_H-M   'P 1'
#
loop_
_entity.id
_entity.type
_entity.pdbx_description
1 polymer ?
#
loop_
_entity_poly.entity_id
_entity_poly.type
_entity_poly.pdbx_seq_one_letter_code
_entity_poly.pdbx_strand_id
1 'polypeptide(L)'
;MQSRVHVLHGDITTVAVDVIVNAANSSLLGGGGVDGAIHRAAGPALLEACKQVIQQQGECPTGHAVITLAGALAAKAVIHTVGPVWQGGGHYEAERLEEAYLNTLQLALANGYHSIAFPAISTGAYGYPRAAAAEIAVKTVLKFITRRALPDQIYFVCFDDENAQLYKRLLTQQGDDHTD
;
A
#
# COMPACT_ATOMS: atom_id res chain seq x y z
N MET A 1 2.34 -14.72 13.99
CA MET A 1 1.85 -13.93 12.85
C MET A 1 2.08 -12.44 13.02
N GLN A 2 1.89 -11.92 14.21
CA GLN A 2 2.12 -10.49 14.46
C GLN A 2 3.57 -10.07 14.27
N SER A 3 4.52 -10.98 14.47
CA SER A 3 5.93 -10.69 14.22
C SER A 3 6.25 -10.42 12.74
N ARG A 4 5.30 -10.69 11.83
CA ARG A 4 5.45 -10.39 10.40
C ARG A 4 4.99 -8.98 10.04
N VAL A 5 4.20 -8.33 10.90
CA VAL A 5 3.60 -7.02 10.59
C VAL A 5 4.12 -5.98 11.57
N HIS A 6 4.64 -4.90 11.02
CA HIS A 6 5.28 -3.82 11.79
C HIS A 6 4.71 -2.47 11.41
N VAL A 7 4.81 -1.50 12.32
CA VAL A 7 4.44 -0.11 12.05
C VAL A 7 5.70 0.75 12.18
N LEU A 8 5.96 1.55 11.16
CA LEU A 8 7.06 2.51 11.15
C LEU A 8 6.50 3.92 11.03
N HIS A 9 7.07 4.85 11.79
CA HIS A 9 6.79 6.27 11.65
C HIS A 9 7.96 6.88 10.87
N GLY A 10 7.72 7.30 9.63
CA GLY A 10 8.79 7.85 8.80
C GLY A 10 8.40 8.01 7.35
N ASP A 11 9.42 8.07 6.51
CA ASP A 11 9.31 8.29 5.07
C ASP A 11 9.45 6.94 4.35
N ILE A 12 8.39 6.53 3.66
CA ILE A 12 8.36 5.25 2.95
C ILE A 12 9.46 5.14 1.88
N THR A 13 9.89 6.26 1.31
CA THR A 13 10.93 6.26 0.27
C THR A 13 12.31 5.88 0.79
N THR A 14 12.49 5.87 2.11
CA THR A 14 13.77 5.51 2.75
C THR A 14 13.80 4.08 3.26
N VAL A 15 12.70 3.35 3.15
CA VAL A 15 12.60 1.99 3.70
C VAL A 15 13.20 0.99 2.72
N ALA A 16 14.12 0.15 3.22
CA ALA A 16 14.76 -0.89 2.41
C ALA A 16 13.93 -2.18 2.48
N VAL A 17 13.15 -2.41 1.45
CA VAL A 17 12.24 -3.58 1.33
C VAL A 17 12.25 -4.06 -0.11
N ASP A 18 11.71 -5.26 -0.36
CA ASP A 18 11.57 -5.75 -1.73
C ASP A 18 10.57 -4.89 -2.53
N VAL A 19 9.45 -4.52 -1.90
CA VAL A 19 8.39 -3.77 -2.57
C VAL A 19 8.01 -2.53 -1.77
N ILE A 20 8.00 -1.38 -2.45
CA ILE A 20 7.36 -0.16 -1.93
C ILE A 20 6.03 -0.02 -2.65
N VAL A 21 4.96 0.17 -1.90
CA VAL A 21 3.62 0.38 -2.44
C VAL A 21 3.38 1.86 -2.64
N ASN A 22 2.94 2.22 -3.83
CA ASN A 22 2.55 3.59 -4.17
C ASN A 22 1.04 3.72 -4.16
N ALA A 23 0.54 4.72 -3.46
CA ALA A 23 -0.88 5.10 -3.51
C ALA A 23 -1.06 6.02 -4.73
N ALA A 24 -1.27 5.41 -5.87
CA ALA A 24 -1.31 6.09 -7.17
C ALA A 24 -2.71 6.57 -7.52
N ASN A 25 -2.80 7.44 -8.52
CA ASN A 25 -4.05 7.70 -9.21
C ASN A 25 -4.12 6.81 -10.46
N SER A 26 -5.30 6.77 -11.10
CA SER A 26 -5.52 5.86 -12.23
C SER A 26 -4.63 6.13 -13.44
N SER A 27 -4.15 7.36 -13.60
CA SER A 27 -3.26 7.70 -14.72
C SER A 27 -1.83 7.18 -14.52
N LEU A 28 -1.42 6.86 -13.29
CA LEU A 28 -0.06 6.43 -12.92
C LEU A 28 1.03 7.46 -13.23
N LEU A 29 0.67 8.70 -13.54
CA LEU A 29 1.63 9.73 -13.99
C LEU A 29 2.18 10.59 -12.85
N GLY A 30 1.96 10.17 -11.60
CA GLY A 30 2.41 10.92 -10.44
C GLY A 30 1.34 11.88 -9.95
N GLY A 31 1.65 12.54 -8.86
CA GLY A 31 0.73 13.48 -8.22
C GLY A 31 1.37 14.06 -6.97
N GLY A 32 0.54 14.41 -5.99
CA GLY A 32 1.02 14.93 -4.71
C GLY A 32 1.19 13.84 -3.67
N GLY A 33 1.48 14.25 -2.44
CA GLY A 33 1.58 13.33 -1.31
C GLY A 33 2.63 12.25 -1.50
N VAL A 34 2.31 11.02 -1.09
CA VAL A 34 3.23 9.90 -1.17
C VAL A 34 3.57 9.55 -2.62
N ASP A 35 2.61 9.66 -3.53
CA ASP A 35 2.82 9.43 -4.97
C ASP A 35 3.93 10.33 -5.51
N GLY A 36 3.83 11.63 -5.24
CA GLY A 36 4.86 12.59 -5.64
C GLY A 36 6.22 12.29 -5.00
N ALA A 37 6.23 11.94 -3.72
CA ALA A 37 7.46 11.62 -3.00
C ALA A 37 8.15 10.38 -3.59
N ILE A 38 7.40 9.34 -3.90
CA ILE A 38 7.94 8.12 -4.49
C ILE A 38 8.51 8.41 -5.88
N HIS A 39 7.79 9.15 -6.72
CA HIS A 39 8.29 9.52 -8.05
C HIS A 39 9.58 10.34 -7.97
N ARG A 40 9.65 11.31 -7.06
CA ARG A 40 10.87 12.12 -6.89
C ARG A 40 12.06 11.27 -6.45
N ALA A 41 11.86 10.38 -5.50
CA ALA A 41 12.92 9.53 -4.96
C ALA A 41 13.36 8.46 -5.97
N ALA A 42 12.44 7.92 -6.75
CA ALA A 42 12.74 6.90 -7.75
C ALA A 42 13.43 7.46 -8.98
N GLY A 43 13.18 8.72 -9.29
CA GLY A 43 13.72 9.38 -10.49
C GLY A 43 12.87 9.09 -11.74
N PRO A 44 13.31 9.61 -12.90
CA PRO A 44 12.49 9.57 -14.13
C PRO A 44 12.21 8.16 -14.67
N ALA A 45 13.01 7.17 -14.31
CA ALA A 45 12.80 5.80 -14.78
C ALA A 45 11.45 5.23 -14.31
N LEU A 46 10.97 5.61 -13.12
CA LEU A 46 9.68 5.15 -12.62
C LEU A 46 8.52 5.72 -13.45
N LEU A 47 8.56 7.01 -13.76
CA LEU A 47 7.53 7.63 -14.58
C LEU A 47 7.49 6.99 -15.97
N GLU A 48 8.65 6.73 -16.55
CA GLU A 48 8.75 6.09 -17.85
C GLU A 48 8.13 4.70 -17.84
N ALA A 49 8.42 3.90 -16.80
CA ALA A 49 7.81 2.59 -16.63
C ALA A 49 6.29 2.67 -16.50
N CYS A 50 5.79 3.66 -15.76
CA CYS A 50 4.34 3.89 -15.62
C CYS A 50 3.70 4.24 -16.96
N LYS A 51 4.36 5.08 -17.77
CA LYS A 51 3.87 5.42 -19.10
C LYS A 51 3.74 4.20 -19.99
N GLN A 52 4.71 3.27 -19.90
CA GLN A 52 4.66 2.02 -20.66
C GLN A 52 3.47 1.15 -20.23
N VAL A 53 3.18 1.07 -18.93
CA VAL A 53 2.01 0.33 -18.45
C VAL A 53 0.72 0.92 -19.03
N ILE A 54 0.57 2.23 -18.97
CA ILE A 54 -0.62 2.91 -19.53
C ILE A 54 -0.74 2.64 -21.02
N GLN A 55 0.37 2.66 -21.74
CA GLN A 55 0.38 2.41 -23.19
C GLN A 55 -0.07 0.99 -23.53
N GLN A 56 0.30 0.01 -22.71
CA GLN A 56 0.01 -1.40 -22.95
C GLN A 56 -1.38 -1.82 -22.50
N GLN A 57 -1.88 -1.29 -21.40
CA GLN A 57 -3.12 -1.78 -20.80
C GLN A 57 -4.10 -0.69 -20.38
N GLY A 58 -3.77 0.59 -20.60
CA GLY A 58 -4.63 1.70 -20.21
C GLY A 58 -4.50 2.06 -18.74
N GLU A 59 -5.44 2.87 -18.26
CA GLU A 59 -5.45 3.34 -16.88
C GLU A 59 -5.62 2.19 -15.89
N CYS A 60 -5.09 2.38 -14.66
CA CYS A 60 -5.26 1.43 -13.58
C CYS A 60 -6.57 1.73 -12.85
N PRO A 61 -7.58 0.84 -12.92
CA PRO A 61 -8.86 1.10 -12.23
C PRO A 61 -8.71 1.09 -10.72
N THR A 62 -9.64 1.77 -10.04
CA THR A 62 -9.70 1.75 -8.58
C THR A 62 -9.79 0.31 -8.05
N GLY A 63 -8.99 -0.01 -7.05
CA GLY A 63 -8.91 -1.34 -6.47
C GLY A 63 -7.91 -2.27 -7.17
N HIS A 64 -7.41 -1.90 -8.33
CA HIS A 64 -6.42 -2.67 -9.06
C HIS A 64 -5.00 -2.27 -8.69
N ALA A 65 -4.03 -3.08 -9.12
CA ALA A 65 -2.63 -2.83 -8.84
C ALA A 65 -1.78 -3.25 -10.04
N VAL A 66 -0.68 -2.54 -10.26
CA VAL A 66 0.31 -2.86 -11.30
C VAL A 66 1.70 -2.78 -10.70
N ILE A 67 2.65 -3.50 -11.27
CA ILE A 67 4.02 -3.55 -10.78
C ILE A 67 4.98 -2.97 -11.81
N THR A 68 5.95 -2.19 -11.33
CA THR A 68 7.01 -1.61 -12.17
C THR A 68 8.36 -1.78 -11.49
N LEU A 69 9.44 -1.42 -12.20
CA LEU A 69 10.75 -1.26 -11.60
C LEU A 69 10.71 -0.13 -10.56
N ALA A 70 11.71 -0.11 -9.68
CA ALA A 70 11.76 0.84 -8.55
C ALA A 70 12.66 2.06 -8.80
N GLY A 71 13.36 2.12 -9.93
CA GLY A 71 14.30 3.21 -10.19
C GLY A 71 15.37 3.30 -9.12
N ALA A 72 15.59 4.49 -8.58
CA ALA A 72 16.63 4.74 -7.58
C ALA A 72 16.21 4.39 -6.14
N LEU A 73 15.01 3.90 -5.91
CA LEU A 73 14.56 3.49 -4.57
C LEU A 73 15.32 2.25 -4.08
N ALA A 74 15.45 2.11 -2.75
CA ALA A 74 16.07 0.93 -2.13
C ALA A 74 15.07 -0.23 -2.07
N ALA A 75 14.55 -0.60 -3.25
CA ALA A 75 13.54 -1.65 -3.40
C ALA A 75 13.77 -2.37 -4.72
N LYS A 76 13.20 -3.57 -4.86
CA LYS A 76 13.26 -4.34 -6.11
C LYS A 76 12.16 -3.92 -7.07
N ALA A 77 11.02 -3.51 -6.55
CA ALA A 77 9.86 -3.12 -7.36
C ALA A 77 8.99 -2.12 -6.63
N VAL A 78 8.18 -1.40 -7.40
CA VAL A 78 7.07 -0.60 -6.88
C VAL A 78 5.77 -1.24 -7.34
N ILE A 79 4.84 -1.44 -6.42
CA ILE A 79 3.48 -1.82 -6.77
C ILE A 79 2.62 -0.57 -6.60
N HIS A 80 2.00 -0.17 -7.70
CA HIS A 80 1.09 0.98 -7.74
C HIS A 80 -0.32 0.48 -7.58
N THR A 81 -1.03 0.95 -6.57
CA THR A 81 -2.44 0.61 -6.41
C THR A 81 -3.26 1.89 -6.27
N VAL A 82 -4.49 1.85 -6.76
CA VAL A 82 -5.39 2.99 -6.79
C VAL A 82 -6.48 2.77 -5.77
N GLY A 83 -6.40 3.48 -4.65
CA GLY A 83 -7.45 3.46 -3.65
C GLY A 83 -8.64 4.31 -4.06
N PRO A 84 -9.80 4.13 -3.40
CA PRO A 84 -10.99 4.91 -3.72
C PRO A 84 -10.91 6.33 -3.19
N VAL A 85 -11.56 7.26 -3.89
CA VAL A 85 -11.86 8.59 -3.38
C VAL A 85 -13.07 8.46 -2.46
N TRP A 86 -12.98 9.04 -1.27
CA TRP A 86 -14.08 8.97 -0.32
C TRP A 86 -15.26 9.86 -0.77
N GLN A 87 -16.44 9.26 -0.85
CA GLN A 87 -17.68 9.93 -1.25
C GLN A 87 -18.82 9.60 -0.27
N GLY A 88 -18.49 9.48 1.01
CA GLY A 88 -19.47 9.28 2.07
C GLY A 88 -19.72 7.84 2.49
N GLY A 89 -19.09 6.86 1.84
CA GLY A 89 -19.19 5.45 2.21
C GLY A 89 -20.25 4.64 1.46
N GLY A 90 -21.02 5.27 0.57
CA GLY A 90 -22.08 4.61 -0.19
C GLY A 90 -21.70 4.19 -1.61
N HIS A 91 -20.43 4.28 -1.99
CA HIS A 91 -19.96 4.03 -3.35
C HIS A 91 -18.97 2.86 -3.40
N TYR A 92 -19.15 1.85 -2.56
CA TYR A 92 -18.30 0.66 -2.49
C TYR A 92 -16.84 0.98 -2.11
N GLU A 93 -16.61 2.08 -1.39
CA GLU A 93 -15.25 2.49 -1.02
C GLU A 93 -14.54 1.47 -0.15
N ALA A 94 -15.26 0.86 0.81
CA ALA A 94 -14.66 -0.17 1.67
C ALA A 94 -14.17 -1.38 0.86
N GLU A 95 -15.00 -1.85 -0.07
CA GLU A 95 -14.68 -2.98 -0.94
C GLU A 95 -13.52 -2.65 -1.88
N ARG A 96 -13.48 -1.44 -2.42
CA ARG A 96 -12.40 -1.01 -3.31
C ARG A 96 -11.07 -0.85 -2.56
N LEU A 97 -11.12 -0.34 -1.33
CA LEU A 97 -9.91 -0.22 -0.51
C LEU A 97 -9.37 -1.60 -0.14
N GLU A 98 -10.24 -2.52 0.24
CA GLU A 98 -9.84 -3.92 0.51
C GLU A 98 -9.19 -4.54 -0.72
N GLU A 99 -9.79 -4.37 -1.91
CA GLU A 99 -9.23 -4.88 -3.17
C GLU A 99 -7.84 -4.31 -3.43
N ALA A 100 -7.63 -3.02 -3.15
CA ALA A 100 -6.33 -2.38 -3.36
C ALA A 100 -5.24 -3.07 -2.54
N TYR A 101 -5.49 -3.33 -1.26
CA TYR A 101 -4.56 -4.05 -0.42
C TYR A 101 -4.38 -5.51 -0.87
N LEU A 102 -5.49 -6.18 -1.15
CA LEU A 102 -5.47 -7.60 -1.54
C LEU A 102 -4.73 -7.82 -2.86
N ASN A 103 -5.04 -7.03 -3.88
CA ASN A 103 -4.39 -7.17 -5.20
C ASN A 103 -2.90 -6.84 -5.11
N THR A 104 -2.52 -5.89 -4.28
CA THR A 104 -1.11 -5.57 -4.03
C THR A 104 -0.38 -6.76 -3.40
N LEU A 105 -0.97 -7.36 -2.36
CA LEU A 105 -0.37 -8.52 -1.69
C LEU A 105 -0.27 -9.71 -2.64
N GLN A 106 -1.27 -9.94 -3.49
CA GLN A 106 -1.25 -11.01 -4.47
C GLN A 106 -0.13 -10.83 -5.49
N LEU A 107 0.11 -9.61 -5.95
CA LEU A 107 1.22 -9.31 -6.86
C LEU A 107 2.57 -9.56 -6.20
N ALA A 108 2.74 -9.16 -4.95
CA ALA A 108 3.97 -9.40 -4.21
C ALA A 108 4.23 -10.90 -4.05
N LEU A 109 3.19 -11.66 -3.68
CA LEU A 109 3.28 -13.12 -3.56
C LEU A 109 3.63 -13.78 -4.89
N ALA A 110 2.96 -13.39 -5.96
CA ALA A 110 3.18 -13.97 -7.30
C ALA A 110 4.60 -13.74 -7.81
N ASN A 111 5.24 -12.66 -7.38
CA ASN A 111 6.62 -12.34 -7.75
C ASN A 111 7.65 -12.85 -6.74
N GLY A 112 7.21 -13.55 -5.69
CA GLY A 112 8.10 -14.13 -4.70
C GLY A 112 8.77 -13.15 -3.76
N TYR A 113 8.21 -11.96 -3.57
CA TYR A 113 8.80 -10.93 -2.72
C TYR A 113 8.54 -11.21 -1.24
N HIS A 114 9.54 -10.94 -0.42
CA HIS A 114 9.53 -11.23 1.01
C HIS A 114 9.07 -10.05 1.86
N SER A 115 9.44 -8.82 1.48
CA SER A 115 9.16 -7.64 2.29
C SER A 115 8.43 -6.58 1.49
N ILE A 116 7.48 -5.91 2.15
CA ILE A 116 6.61 -4.92 1.52
C ILE A 116 6.31 -3.79 2.50
N ALA A 117 6.33 -2.55 2.00
CA ALA A 117 6.00 -1.37 2.77
C ALA A 117 4.77 -0.68 2.16
N PHE A 118 3.76 -0.46 2.99
CA PHE A 118 2.50 0.18 2.61
C PHE A 118 2.39 1.59 3.18
N PRO A 119 1.92 2.57 2.39
CA PRO A 119 1.44 3.84 2.94
C PRO A 119 0.00 3.68 3.43
N ALA A 120 -0.54 4.72 4.05
CA ALA A 120 -1.95 4.75 4.43
C ALA A 120 -2.80 5.13 3.19
N ILE A 121 -3.22 4.14 2.44
CA ILE A 121 -3.91 4.33 1.16
C ILE A 121 -5.23 5.07 1.34
N SER A 122 -5.52 6.03 0.44
CA SER A 122 -6.76 6.83 0.35
C SER A 122 -6.99 7.85 1.46
N THR A 123 -6.10 7.96 2.46
CA THR A 123 -6.34 8.84 3.61
C THR A 123 -5.80 10.25 3.45
N GLY A 124 -5.09 10.54 2.38
CA GLY A 124 -4.63 11.89 2.07
C GLY A 124 -5.69 12.67 1.30
N ALA A 125 -5.33 13.10 0.08
CA ALA A 125 -6.22 13.89 -0.77
C ALA A 125 -7.55 13.21 -1.09
N TYR A 126 -7.58 11.87 -1.09
CA TYR A 126 -8.81 11.11 -1.35
C TYR A 126 -9.79 11.12 -0.17
N GLY A 127 -9.36 11.55 0.99
CA GLY A 127 -10.24 11.89 2.11
C GLY A 127 -10.90 10.74 2.85
N TYR A 128 -10.46 9.51 2.66
CA TYR A 128 -11.00 8.35 3.39
C TYR A 128 -10.76 8.56 4.89
N PRO A 129 -11.76 8.34 5.77
CA PRO A 129 -11.55 8.48 7.21
C PRO A 129 -10.44 7.55 7.70
N ARG A 130 -9.49 8.11 8.45
CA ARG A 130 -8.26 7.40 8.83
C ARG A 130 -8.50 6.11 9.60
N ALA A 131 -9.39 6.16 10.59
CA ALA A 131 -9.66 4.98 11.42
C ALA A 131 -10.29 3.86 10.61
N ALA A 132 -11.26 4.18 9.76
CA ALA A 132 -11.94 3.20 8.92
C ALA A 132 -10.98 2.58 7.89
N ALA A 133 -10.13 3.42 7.28
CA ALA A 133 -9.15 2.94 6.31
C ALA A 133 -8.11 2.04 6.97
N ALA A 134 -7.63 2.41 8.15
CA ALA A 134 -6.65 1.61 8.89
C ALA A 134 -7.20 0.25 9.29
N GLU A 135 -8.47 0.18 9.70
CA GLU A 135 -9.12 -1.09 10.02
C GLU A 135 -9.14 -2.02 8.82
N ILE A 136 -9.48 -1.51 7.64
CA ILE A 136 -9.51 -2.30 6.41
C ILE A 136 -8.11 -2.80 6.07
N ALA A 137 -7.11 -1.91 6.15
CA ALA A 137 -5.72 -2.26 5.87
C ALA A 137 -5.22 -3.40 6.77
N VAL A 138 -5.39 -3.24 8.08
CA VAL A 138 -4.92 -4.22 9.06
C VAL A 138 -5.64 -5.55 8.89
N LYS A 139 -6.98 -5.53 8.79
CA LYS A 139 -7.77 -6.75 8.61
C LYS A 139 -7.39 -7.50 7.34
N THR A 140 -7.27 -6.79 6.23
CA THR A 140 -6.96 -7.40 4.93
C THR A 140 -5.58 -8.06 4.95
N VAL A 141 -4.58 -7.36 5.48
CA VAL A 141 -3.22 -7.88 5.58
C VAL A 141 -3.17 -9.10 6.48
N LEU A 142 -3.73 -9.02 7.68
CA LEU A 142 -3.69 -10.14 8.63
C LEU A 142 -4.41 -11.36 8.07
N LYS A 143 -5.56 -11.17 7.45
CA LYS A 143 -6.30 -12.26 6.81
C LYS A 143 -5.50 -12.91 5.69
N PHE A 144 -4.84 -12.09 4.86
CA PHE A 144 -4.05 -12.58 3.73
C PHE A 144 -2.91 -13.48 4.21
N ILE A 145 -2.15 -13.04 5.22
CA ILE A 145 -0.95 -13.77 5.67
C ILE A 145 -1.26 -14.99 6.51
N THR A 146 -2.51 -15.18 6.94
CA THR A 146 -2.90 -16.33 7.76
C THR A 146 -2.60 -17.65 7.09
N ARG A 147 -2.73 -17.74 5.77
CA ARG A 147 -2.55 -18.97 5.01
C ARG A 147 -1.44 -18.89 3.96
N ARG A 148 -0.60 -17.85 4.03
CA ARG A 148 0.44 -17.64 3.02
C ARG A 148 1.76 -17.33 3.69
N ALA A 149 2.84 -17.89 3.11
CA ALA A 149 4.19 -17.69 3.63
C ALA A 149 4.79 -16.34 3.26
N LEU A 150 4.34 -15.76 2.14
CA LEU A 150 4.87 -14.49 1.62
C LEU A 150 3.76 -13.46 1.43
N PRO A 151 4.04 -12.18 1.61
CA PRO A 151 5.27 -11.61 2.16
C PRO A 151 5.45 -12.00 3.63
N ASP A 152 6.69 -12.21 4.07
CA ASP A 152 6.96 -12.57 5.45
C ASP A 152 7.28 -11.37 6.35
N GLN A 153 7.52 -10.18 5.76
CA GLN A 153 7.72 -8.93 6.49
C GLN A 153 6.87 -7.84 5.85
N ILE A 154 5.95 -7.28 6.62
CA ILE A 154 5.02 -6.25 6.16
C ILE A 154 5.14 -5.03 7.06
N TYR A 155 5.33 -3.86 6.45
CA TYR A 155 5.48 -2.60 7.17
C TYR A 155 4.38 -1.64 6.76
N PHE A 156 3.60 -1.17 7.75
CA PHE A 156 2.75 0.00 7.56
C PHE A 156 3.60 1.22 7.90
N VAL A 157 3.91 2.03 6.91
CA VAL A 157 4.77 3.19 7.09
C VAL A 157 3.89 4.43 7.17
N CYS A 158 3.87 5.05 8.34
CA CYS A 158 3.00 6.17 8.64
C CYS A 158 3.82 7.45 8.67
N PHE A 159 3.33 8.44 7.94
CA PHE A 159 4.00 9.73 7.81
C PHE A 159 3.93 10.55 9.11
N ASP A 160 2.85 10.38 9.89
CA ASP A 160 2.67 11.10 11.15
C ASP A 160 2.47 10.14 12.32
N ASP A 161 2.69 10.66 13.53
CA ASP A 161 2.60 9.87 14.76
C ASP A 161 1.18 9.41 15.05
N GLU A 162 0.17 10.21 14.72
CA GLU A 162 -1.23 9.88 14.95
C GLU A 162 -1.62 8.60 14.22
N ASN A 163 -1.27 8.50 12.93
CA ASN A 163 -1.50 7.28 12.15
C ASN A 163 -0.68 6.11 12.69
N ALA A 164 0.58 6.34 13.05
CA ALA A 164 1.41 5.27 13.60
C ALA A 164 0.80 4.67 14.86
N GLN A 165 0.31 5.51 15.78
CA GLN A 165 -0.36 5.04 16.99
C GLN A 165 -1.64 4.29 16.68
N LEU A 166 -2.41 4.76 15.72
CA LEU A 166 -3.66 4.11 15.28
C LEU A 166 -3.39 2.69 14.75
N TYR A 167 -2.41 2.53 13.87
CA TYR A 167 -2.06 1.22 13.32
C TYR A 167 -1.51 0.27 14.41
N LYS A 168 -0.68 0.77 15.31
CA LYS A 168 -0.16 -0.04 16.43
C LYS A 168 -1.29 -0.54 17.31
N ARG A 169 -2.25 0.32 17.63
CA ARG A 169 -3.39 -0.03 18.45
C ARG A 169 -4.26 -1.11 17.77
N LEU A 170 -4.51 -0.96 16.47
CA LEU A 170 -5.30 -1.93 15.70
C LEU A 170 -4.61 -3.29 15.62
N LEU A 171 -3.31 -3.32 15.45
CA LEU A 171 -2.55 -4.57 15.42
C LEU A 171 -2.61 -5.28 16.78
N THR A 172 -2.51 -4.54 17.87
CA THR A 172 -2.64 -5.10 19.22
C THR A 172 -4.03 -5.68 19.45
N GLN A 173 -5.08 -4.97 19.05
CA GLN A 173 -6.47 -5.44 19.18
C GLN A 173 -6.72 -6.72 18.40
N GLN A 174 -6.25 -6.78 17.15
CA GLN A 174 -6.43 -7.98 16.32
C GLN A 174 -5.66 -9.17 16.89
N GLY A 175 -4.49 -8.92 17.48
CA GLY A 175 -3.71 -9.96 18.14
C GLY A 175 -4.41 -10.52 19.36
N ASP A 176 -5.02 -9.66 20.17
CA ASP A 176 -5.79 -10.08 21.35
C ASP A 176 -7.01 -10.91 20.92
N ASP A 177 -7.66 -10.51 19.83
CA ASP A 177 -8.80 -11.26 19.29
C ASP A 177 -8.40 -12.66 18.81
N HIS A 178 -7.16 -12.83 18.37
CA HIS A 178 -6.65 -14.11 17.87
C HIS A 178 -6.09 -15.02 18.95
N THR A 179 -5.86 -14.51 20.15
CA THR A 179 -5.34 -15.32 21.26
C THR A 179 -6.45 -15.98 22.08
N ASP A 180 -7.65 -15.60 21.84
CA ASP A 180 -8.83 -16.21 22.47
C ASP A 180 -9.33 -17.38 21.62
#